data_f77e649bffee83a81eb85de61c0f9032
#
_entry.id   f77e649bffee83a81eb85de61c0f9032
#
_cell.length_a   1.000
_cell.length_b   1.000
_cell.length_c   1.000
_cell.angle_alpha   90.00
_cell.angle_beta   90.00
_cell.angle_gamma   90.00
#
_symmetry.space_group_name_H-M   'P 1'
#
loop_
_entity.id
_entity.type
_entity.pdbx_description
1 polymer ?
#
loop_
_entity_poly.entity_id
_entity_poly.type
_entity_poly.pdbx_seq_one_letter_code
_entity_poly.pdbx_strand_id
1 'polypeptide(L)'
;VAGEVTGSTCTMWDEAQPISDIAPGGNYVYYGVREFGMTAICNGIALHGGLIPFSGTFLTFMEYGRNAVRMAALMGIRNILVYTHDSIGQGEDGPTHQPVEQLANLRSTPNMSTWRPCDTVETVVAWKAAIERQSGPSALVFSRQGLPCQTRDEAQLNDVARGAYVLRDAENPVAIILATGSEVDVAVQAYDELSGEGVAVRVVSMRSAVGLDAQAPVHQD
;
A
#
# COMPACT_ATOMS: atom_id res chain seq x y z
N VAL A 1 -7.32 -6.83 -15.17
CA VAL A 1 -6.90 -8.22 -14.95
C VAL A 1 -6.14 -8.31 -13.65
N ALA A 2 -6.54 -9.24 -12.81
CA ALA A 2 -5.90 -9.51 -11.53
C ALA A 2 -5.17 -10.85 -11.55
N GLY A 3 -4.33 -11.06 -10.56
CA GLY A 3 -3.72 -12.35 -10.30
C GLY A 3 -2.84 -12.35 -9.08
N GLU A 4 -2.53 -13.52 -8.59
CA GLU A 4 -1.71 -13.69 -7.39
C GLU A 4 -0.81 -14.93 -7.51
N VAL A 5 0.17 -14.99 -6.62
CA VAL A 5 1.09 -16.12 -6.52
C VAL A 5 0.40 -17.31 -5.85
N THR A 6 -0.36 -17.05 -4.79
CA THR A 6 -1.13 -18.05 -4.03
C THR A 6 -2.44 -17.44 -3.54
N GLY A 7 -3.43 -18.26 -3.15
CA GLY A 7 -4.72 -17.80 -2.63
C GLY A 7 -4.68 -17.08 -1.27
N SER A 8 -3.50 -16.86 -0.69
CA SER A 8 -3.34 -16.25 0.64
C SER A 8 -3.19 -14.73 0.62
N THR A 9 -3.11 -14.09 -0.55
CA THR A 9 -2.97 -12.63 -0.66
C THR A 9 -4.31 -11.89 -0.73
N CYS A 10 -5.43 -12.63 -0.78
CA CYS A 10 -6.80 -12.09 -0.80
C CYS A 10 -7.05 -11.06 -1.91
N THR A 11 -6.45 -11.25 -3.08
CA THR A 11 -6.68 -10.39 -4.25
C THR A 11 -7.83 -10.86 -5.14
N MET A 12 -8.40 -12.03 -4.86
CA MET A 12 -9.58 -12.56 -5.54
C MET A 12 -10.86 -11.93 -4.96
N TRP A 13 -11.83 -11.67 -5.83
CA TRP A 13 -13.16 -11.18 -5.47
C TRP A 13 -14.24 -12.10 -6.05
N ASP A 14 -15.50 -11.94 -5.66
CA ASP A 14 -16.60 -12.88 -5.98
C ASP A 14 -16.82 -13.07 -7.48
N GLU A 15 -16.62 -12.05 -8.31
CA GLU A 15 -16.78 -12.12 -9.76
C GLU A 15 -15.48 -12.47 -10.50
N ALA A 16 -14.42 -12.82 -9.78
CA ALA A 16 -13.17 -13.24 -10.40
C ALA A 16 -13.33 -14.57 -11.13
N GLN A 17 -12.93 -14.60 -12.39
CA GLN A 17 -12.99 -15.78 -13.24
C GLN A 17 -11.59 -16.15 -13.73
N PRO A 18 -11.08 -17.33 -13.37
CA PRO A 18 -9.76 -17.77 -13.84
C PRO A 18 -9.67 -17.80 -15.35
N ILE A 19 -8.54 -17.30 -15.87
CA ILE A 19 -8.20 -17.46 -17.29
C ILE A 19 -7.63 -18.88 -17.49
N SER A 20 -8.19 -19.63 -18.43
CA SER A 20 -7.70 -20.95 -18.81
C SER A 20 -7.92 -21.18 -20.31
N ASP A 21 -7.40 -22.32 -20.82
CA ASP A 21 -7.61 -22.75 -22.21
C ASP A 21 -9.09 -22.97 -22.56
N ILE A 22 -9.90 -23.38 -21.59
CA ILE A 22 -11.36 -23.57 -21.74
C ILE A 22 -12.18 -22.32 -21.38
N ALA A 23 -11.57 -21.33 -20.74
CA ALA A 23 -12.22 -20.07 -20.35
C ALA A 23 -11.29 -18.87 -20.61
N PRO A 24 -10.99 -18.53 -21.88
CA PRO A 24 -10.03 -17.48 -22.22
C PRO A 24 -10.55 -16.06 -21.92
N GLY A 25 -11.86 -15.91 -21.69
CA GLY A 25 -12.49 -14.62 -21.32
C GLY A 25 -12.45 -14.28 -19.85
N GLY A 26 -11.70 -15.02 -19.04
CA GLY A 26 -11.55 -14.74 -17.62
C GLY A 26 -10.80 -13.41 -17.32
N ASN A 27 -10.80 -13.03 -16.07
CA ASN A 27 -10.17 -11.78 -15.59
C ASN A 27 -9.17 -11.97 -14.45
N TYR A 28 -8.84 -13.23 -14.12
CA TYR A 28 -7.94 -13.61 -13.03
C TYR A 28 -6.92 -14.66 -13.47
N VAL A 29 -5.66 -14.46 -13.08
CA VAL A 29 -4.54 -15.35 -13.42
C VAL A 29 -3.92 -15.94 -12.15
N TYR A 30 -3.85 -17.27 -12.07
CA TYR A 30 -3.07 -17.96 -11.07
C TYR A 30 -1.62 -18.11 -11.57
N TYR A 31 -0.72 -17.31 -11.02
CA TYR A 31 0.68 -17.31 -11.45
C TYR A 31 1.50 -18.47 -10.83
N GLY A 32 1.04 -19.03 -9.70
CA GLY A 32 1.85 -19.89 -8.86
C GLY A 32 3.04 -19.10 -8.28
N VAL A 33 3.95 -19.76 -7.58
CA VAL A 33 5.10 -19.12 -6.91
C VAL A 33 6.11 -18.63 -7.98
N ARG A 34 5.83 -17.46 -8.59
CA ARG A 34 6.60 -16.85 -9.69
C ARG A 34 6.49 -15.33 -9.67
N GLU A 35 6.96 -14.70 -8.62
CA GLU A 35 6.78 -13.25 -8.38
C GLU A 35 7.40 -12.40 -9.51
N PHE A 36 8.57 -12.80 -10.02
CA PHE A 36 9.17 -12.13 -11.18
C PHE A 36 8.30 -12.29 -12.43
N GLY A 37 7.88 -13.52 -12.74
CA GLY A 37 7.02 -13.80 -13.90
C GLY A 37 5.69 -13.08 -13.82
N MET A 38 5.04 -13.10 -12.65
CA MET A 38 3.80 -12.39 -12.40
C MET A 38 3.96 -10.88 -12.67
N THR A 39 4.95 -10.24 -12.07
CA THR A 39 5.18 -8.80 -12.22
C THR A 39 5.56 -8.44 -13.67
N ALA A 40 6.40 -9.25 -14.32
CA ALA A 40 6.81 -9.03 -15.73
C ALA A 40 5.64 -9.21 -16.70
N ILE A 41 4.77 -10.20 -16.48
CA ILE A 41 3.54 -10.39 -17.29
C ILE A 41 2.61 -9.19 -17.10
N CYS A 42 2.40 -8.71 -15.87
CA CYS A 42 1.62 -7.50 -15.60
C CYS A 42 2.22 -6.27 -16.30
N ASN A 43 3.55 -6.14 -16.34
CA ASN A 43 4.21 -5.09 -17.13
C ASN A 43 3.84 -5.21 -18.63
N GLY A 44 3.87 -6.42 -19.18
CA GLY A 44 3.47 -6.68 -20.57
C GLY A 44 2.00 -6.33 -20.85
N ILE A 45 1.09 -6.69 -19.94
CA ILE A 45 -0.34 -6.35 -20.03
C ILE A 45 -0.53 -4.83 -20.01
N ALA A 46 0.16 -4.12 -19.12
CA ALA A 46 0.09 -2.66 -19.04
C ALA A 46 0.61 -1.99 -20.32
N LEU A 47 1.70 -2.50 -20.90
CA LEU A 47 2.26 -2.00 -22.15
C LEU A 47 1.38 -2.27 -23.37
N HIS A 48 0.72 -3.44 -23.40
CA HIS A 48 -0.23 -3.76 -24.46
C HIS A 48 -1.42 -2.79 -24.48
N GLY A 49 -1.84 -2.31 -23.29
CA GLY A 49 -2.98 -1.42 -23.15
C GLY A 49 -4.34 -2.14 -23.14
N GLY A 50 -5.39 -1.38 -22.91
CA GLY A 50 -6.77 -1.89 -22.84
C GLY A 50 -7.15 -2.54 -21.51
N LEU A 51 -6.18 -2.89 -20.66
CA LEU A 51 -6.40 -3.48 -19.35
C LEU A 51 -5.54 -2.79 -18.27
N ILE A 52 -6.05 -2.74 -17.06
CA ILE A 52 -5.30 -2.30 -15.88
C ILE A 52 -4.94 -3.57 -15.09
N PRO A 53 -3.66 -3.99 -15.07
CA PRO A 53 -3.24 -5.13 -14.29
C PRO A 53 -3.05 -4.76 -12.82
N PHE A 54 -3.41 -5.68 -11.92
CA PHE A 54 -2.92 -5.68 -10.55
C PHE A 54 -2.55 -7.10 -10.14
N SER A 55 -1.58 -7.24 -9.26
CA SER A 55 -1.08 -8.55 -8.84
C SER A 55 -0.69 -8.53 -7.36
N GLY A 56 -0.82 -9.68 -6.71
CA GLY A 56 -0.62 -9.82 -5.27
C GLY A 56 0.41 -10.88 -4.88
N THR A 57 1.23 -10.53 -3.88
CA THR A 57 2.10 -11.44 -3.14
C THR A 57 2.39 -10.84 -1.76
N PHE A 58 3.08 -11.59 -0.88
CA PHE A 58 3.57 -11.04 0.39
C PHE A 58 4.66 -10.01 0.15
N LEU A 59 4.75 -9.01 1.01
CA LEU A 59 5.72 -7.93 0.85
C LEU A 59 7.16 -8.43 0.80
N THR A 60 7.53 -9.39 1.63
CA THR A 60 8.89 -9.95 1.62
C THR A 60 9.26 -10.58 0.27
N PHE A 61 8.31 -11.17 -0.44
CA PHE A 61 8.55 -11.81 -1.75
C PHE A 61 8.62 -10.83 -2.93
N MET A 62 8.40 -9.54 -2.69
CA MET A 62 8.74 -8.49 -3.66
C MET A 62 10.20 -8.62 -4.13
N GLU A 63 11.10 -9.10 -3.26
CA GLU A 63 12.51 -9.30 -3.60
C GLU A 63 12.72 -10.24 -4.81
N TYR A 64 11.92 -11.30 -4.93
CA TYR A 64 11.97 -12.17 -6.10
C TYR A 64 11.51 -11.49 -7.40
N GLY A 65 10.60 -10.51 -7.30
CA GLY A 65 10.11 -9.70 -8.41
C GLY A 65 10.84 -8.36 -8.60
N ARG A 66 11.83 -8.05 -7.78
CA ARG A 66 12.46 -6.73 -7.65
C ARG A 66 12.87 -6.10 -8.99
N ASN A 67 13.46 -6.88 -9.90
CA ASN A 67 13.89 -6.38 -11.20
C ASN A 67 12.68 -5.96 -12.06
N ALA A 68 11.62 -6.77 -12.12
CA ALA A 68 10.41 -6.44 -12.87
C ALA A 68 9.67 -5.22 -12.27
N VAL A 69 9.67 -5.06 -10.94
CA VAL A 69 9.16 -3.87 -10.23
C VAL A 69 9.93 -2.63 -10.64
N ARG A 70 11.27 -2.70 -10.62
CA ARG A 70 12.14 -1.60 -11.05
C ARG A 70 11.90 -1.24 -12.52
N MET A 71 11.71 -2.25 -13.39
CA MET A 71 11.42 -2.02 -14.81
C MET A 71 10.06 -1.34 -15.02
N ALA A 72 9.03 -1.66 -14.25
CA ALA A 72 7.76 -0.94 -14.30
C ALA A 72 7.95 0.56 -14.01
N ALA A 73 8.74 0.88 -12.98
CA ALA A 73 9.05 2.26 -12.61
C ALA A 73 9.87 2.98 -13.69
N LEU A 74 10.88 2.33 -14.25
CA LEU A 74 11.74 2.88 -15.31
C LEU A 74 10.96 3.13 -16.62
N MET A 75 10.06 2.22 -16.98
CA MET A 75 9.19 2.36 -18.15
C MET A 75 8.03 3.34 -17.95
N GLY A 76 7.79 3.79 -16.72
CA GLY A 76 6.70 4.72 -16.41
C GLY A 76 5.31 4.13 -16.65
N ILE A 77 5.10 2.84 -16.44
CA ILE A 77 3.86 2.15 -16.75
C ILE A 77 2.98 1.92 -15.53
N ARG A 78 1.66 1.99 -15.73
CA ARG A 78 0.68 1.70 -14.70
C ARG A 78 0.61 0.21 -14.42
N ASN A 79 1.28 -0.24 -13.36
CA ASN A 79 1.15 -1.58 -12.80
C ASN A 79 0.83 -1.44 -11.31
N ILE A 80 -0.25 -2.05 -10.84
CA ILE A 80 -0.67 -1.99 -9.44
C ILE A 80 -0.15 -3.25 -8.73
N LEU A 81 0.73 -3.04 -7.77
CA LEU A 81 1.40 -4.08 -7.02
C LEU A 81 0.79 -4.15 -5.62
N VAL A 82 0.10 -5.22 -5.31
CA VAL A 82 -0.52 -5.46 -4.00
C VAL A 82 0.41 -6.33 -3.18
N TYR A 83 0.88 -5.79 -2.06
CA TYR A 83 1.74 -6.49 -1.12
C TYR A 83 1.04 -6.61 0.23
N THR A 84 0.82 -7.83 0.66
CA THR A 84 0.23 -8.12 1.98
C THR A 84 1.29 -8.60 2.97
N HIS A 85 0.92 -8.82 4.23
CA HIS A 85 1.84 -9.30 5.26
C HIS A 85 3.03 -8.36 5.44
N ASP A 86 2.71 -7.08 5.70
CA ASP A 86 3.60 -5.92 5.59
C ASP A 86 4.62 -5.77 6.73
N SER A 87 4.47 -6.53 7.82
CA SER A 87 5.22 -6.28 9.05
C SER A 87 5.35 -7.52 9.94
N ILE A 88 5.98 -7.36 11.08
CA ILE A 88 6.07 -8.37 12.15
C ILE A 88 4.68 -8.85 12.62
N GLY A 89 3.64 -8.04 12.43
CA GLY A 89 2.25 -8.37 12.75
C GLY A 89 1.64 -9.54 11.95
N GLN A 90 2.36 -10.07 10.95
CA GLN A 90 1.94 -11.27 10.24
C GLN A 90 1.92 -12.55 11.10
N GLY A 91 2.64 -12.60 12.22
CA GLY A 91 2.62 -13.73 13.17
C GLY A 91 3.81 -14.68 13.03
N GLU A 92 3.55 -15.99 13.20
CA GLU A 92 4.55 -17.03 13.44
C GLU A 92 5.30 -17.56 12.21
N ASP A 93 5.05 -17.07 11.02
CA ASP A 93 5.73 -17.54 9.78
C ASP A 93 7.26 -17.33 9.81
N GLY A 94 7.72 -16.47 10.69
CA GLY A 94 9.13 -16.27 11.01
C GLY A 94 9.89 -15.41 10.00
N PRO A 95 11.23 -15.35 10.14
CA PRO A 95 12.08 -14.39 9.42
C PRO A 95 12.12 -14.58 7.90
N THR A 96 11.72 -15.74 7.39
CA THR A 96 11.65 -15.99 5.94
C THR A 96 10.46 -15.27 5.27
N HIS A 97 9.47 -14.83 6.06
CA HIS A 97 8.24 -14.20 5.58
C HIS A 97 8.05 -12.78 6.11
N GLN A 98 8.78 -12.40 7.15
CA GLN A 98 8.68 -11.08 7.78
C GLN A 98 9.50 -10.05 7.01
N PRO A 99 8.87 -9.03 6.40
CA PRO A 99 9.60 -7.98 5.70
C PRO A 99 10.28 -7.02 6.69
N VAL A 100 11.46 -6.54 6.35
CA VAL A 100 12.21 -5.54 7.10
C VAL A 100 12.59 -4.38 6.18
N GLU A 101 13.37 -4.64 5.12
CA GLU A 101 13.90 -3.63 4.21
C GLU A 101 13.00 -3.37 2.99
N GLN A 102 12.00 -4.19 2.72
CA GLN A 102 11.21 -4.14 1.47
C GLN A 102 10.45 -2.83 1.31
N LEU A 103 9.90 -2.28 2.39
CA LEU A 103 9.21 -0.99 2.36
C LEU A 103 10.17 0.16 2.02
N ALA A 104 11.37 0.15 2.59
CA ALA A 104 12.43 1.11 2.26
C ALA A 104 12.86 0.96 0.79
N ASN A 105 13.00 -0.27 0.30
CA ASN A 105 13.33 -0.56 -1.09
C ASN A 105 12.27 -0.02 -2.07
N LEU A 106 10.98 -0.17 -1.76
CA LEU A 106 9.90 0.41 -2.56
C LEU A 106 9.97 1.93 -2.56
N ARG A 107 10.13 2.56 -1.39
CA ARG A 107 10.21 4.03 -1.23
C ARG A 107 11.42 4.63 -1.93
N SER A 108 12.56 3.93 -1.95
CA SER A 108 13.78 4.37 -2.62
C SER A 108 13.78 4.13 -4.13
N THR A 109 12.79 3.41 -4.68
CA THR A 109 12.68 3.18 -6.13
C THR A 109 12.14 4.42 -6.83
N PRO A 110 12.91 5.09 -7.70
CA PRO A 110 12.42 6.27 -8.41
C PRO A 110 11.15 5.98 -9.19
N ASN A 111 10.20 6.91 -9.19
CA ASN A 111 8.90 6.80 -9.85
C ASN A 111 7.97 5.70 -9.29
N MET A 112 8.27 5.12 -8.12
CA MET A 112 7.35 4.21 -7.42
C MET A 112 6.45 5.00 -6.49
N SER A 113 5.13 4.82 -6.62
CA SER A 113 4.15 5.37 -5.67
C SER A 113 3.82 4.32 -4.61
N THR A 114 4.32 4.49 -3.40
CA THR A 114 4.14 3.52 -2.31
C THR A 114 3.10 4.02 -1.32
N TRP A 115 2.07 3.20 -1.06
CA TRP A 115 0.96 3.46 -0.15
C TRP A 115 0.90 2.39 0.92
N ARG A 116 0.80 2.78 2.17
CA ARG A 116 0.63 1.87 3.32
C ARG A 116 -0.51 2.38 4.20
N PRO A 117 -1.77 2.08 3.81
CA PRO A 117 -2.95 2.55 4.52
C PRO A 117 -3.15 1.85 5.86
N CYS A 118 -3.74 2.56 6.82
CA CYS A 118 -4.00 2.05 8.17
C CYS A 118 -5.40 1.46 8.35
N ASP A 119 -6.32 1.70 7.43
CA ASP A 119 -7.71 1.22 7.51
C ASP A 119 -8.42 1.23 6.15
N THR A 120 -9.71 0.90 6.14
CA THR A 120 -10.53 0.84 4.93
C THR A 120 -10.63 2.19 4.21
N VAL A 121 -10.72 3.30 4.93
CA VAL A 121 -10.85 4.65 4.35
C VAL A 121 -9.59 5.00 3.55
N GLU A 122 -8.42 4.84 4.16
CA GLU A 122 -7.15 5.06 3.48
C GLU A 122 -6.91 4.06 2.34
N THR A 123 -7.38 2.82 2.48
CA THR A 123 -7.31 1.79 1.44
C THR A 123 -8.06 2.20 0.19
N VAL A 124 -9.29 2.72 0.32
CA VAL A 124 -10.08 3.20 -0.83
C VAL A 124 -9.36 4.32 -1.56
N VAL A 125 -8.79 5.27 -0.81
CA VAL A 125 -8.03 6.38 -1.40
C VAL A 125 -6.76 5.89 -2.10
N ALA A 126 -6.04 4.94 -1.51
CA ALA A 126 -4.84 4.36 -2.11
C ALA A 126 -5.15 3.62 -3.42
N TRP A 127 -6.24 2.84 -3.48
CA TRP A 127 -6.71 2.19 -4.70
C TRP A 127 -7.12 3.20 -5.77
N LYS A 128 -7.87 4.25 -5.38
CA LYS A 128 -8.23 5.34 -6.32
C LYS A 128 -6.98 5.97 -6.92
N ALA A 129 -6.02 6.37 -6.09
CA ALA A 129 -4.77 6.96 -6.55
C ALA A 129 -3.97 6.03 -7.47
N ALA A 130 -3.91 4.73 -7.17
CA ALA A 130 -3.24 3.73 -8.00
C ALA A 130 -3.91 3.53 -9.37
N ILE A 131 -5.24 3.54 -9.42
CA ILE A 131 -6.01 3.43 -10.68
C ILE A 131 -5.85 4.69 -11.53
N GLU A 132 -5.87 5.88 -10.93
CA GLU A 132 -5.74 7.15 -11.63
C GLU A 132 -4.32 7.42 -12.13
N ARG A 133 -3.29 6.90 -11.45
CA ARG A 133 -1.89 7.11 -11.81
C ARG A 133 -1.53 6.36 -13.10
N GLN A 134 -1.17 7.09 -14.15
CA GLN A 134 -0.80 6.53 -15.46
C GLN A 134 0.70 6.56 -15.74
N SER A 135 1.47 7.33 -14.99
CA SER A 135 2.87 7.65 -15.28
C SER A 135 3.90 6.78 -14.52
N GLY A 136 3.43 5.72 -13.85
CA GLY A 136 4.31 4.82 -13.09
C GLY A 136 3.53 3.80 -12.27
N PRO A 137 4.21 2.82 -11.69
CA PRO A 137 3.60 1.80 -10.86
C PRO A 137 3.21 2.33 -9.49
N SER A 138 2.24 1.65 -8.87
CA SER A 138 1.81 1.90 -7.50
C SER A 138 1.93 0.62 -6.68
N ALA A 139 2.58 0.69 -5.52
CA ALA A 139 2.63 -0.38 -4.54
C ALA A 139 1.64 -0.09 -3.41
N LEU A 140 0.68 -0.97 -3.20
CA LEU A 140 -0.29 -0.94 -2.12
C LEU A 140 0.11 -1.99 -1.09
N VAL A 141 0.49 -1.54 0.09
CA VAL A 141 1.08 -2.38 1.15
C VAL A 141 0.08 -2.52 2.29
N PHE A 142 -0.38 -3.74 2.54
CA PHE A 142 -1.42 -4.06 3.51
C PHE A 142 -0.93 -4.99 4.61
N SER A 143 -1.50 -4.85 5.79
CA SER A 143 -1.28 -5.76 6.91
C SER A 143 -1.94 -7.13 6.66
N ARG A 144 -1.47 -8.16 7.35
CA ARG A 144 -2.17 -9.44 7.47
C ARG A 144 -3.35 -9.35 8.44
N GLN A 145 -3.11 -8.72 9.59
CA GLN A 145 -4.11 -8.57 10.64
C GLN A 145 -5.16 -7.51 10.27
N GLY A 146 -6.37 -7.70 10.79
CA GLY A 146 -7.41 -6.67 10.75
C GLY A 146 -7.00 -5.44 11.55
N LEU A 147 -7.26 -4.26 11.03
CA LEU A 147 -6.98 -2.98 11.68
C LEU A 147 -8.29 -2.24 11.98
N PRO A 148 -8.39 -1.57 13.12
CA PRO A 148 -9.58 -0.78 13.44
C PRO A 148 -9.68 0.45 12.55
N CYS A 149 -10.91 0.79 12.14
CA CYS A 149 -11.17 2.05 11.45
C CYS A 149 -10.95 3.23 12.39
N GLN A 150 -10.17 4.19 11.93
CA GLN A 150 -9.93 5.42 12.66
C GLN A 150 -11.07 6.43 12.43
N THR A 151 -11.50 7.09 13.50
CA THR A 151 -12.49 8.17 13.41
C THR A 151 -11.87 9.40 12.77
N ARG A 152 -12.58 10.00 11.80
CA ARG A 152 -12.17 11.22 11.08
C ARG A 152 -13.34 12.17 10.95
N ASP A 153 -13.07 13.45 11.01
CA ASP A 153 -14.00 14.49 10.60
C ASP A 153 -13.97 14.71 9.08
N GLU A 154 -14.84 15.61 8.58
CA GLU A 154 -14.95 15.90 7.14
C GLU A 154 -13.67 16.54 6.56
N ALA A 155 -12.99 17.38 7.31
CA ALA A 155 -11.74 18.01 6.88
C ALA A 155 -10.64 16.96 6.73
N GLN A 156 -10.51 16.08 7.71
CA GLN A 156 -9.56 14.96 7.68
C GLN A 156 -9.84 13.99 6.52
N LEU A 157 -11.12 13.69 6.22
CA LEU A 157 -11.49 12.87 5.07
C LEU A 157 -11.04 13.49 3.74
N ASN A 158 -11.13 14.81 3.60
CA ASN A 158 -10.63 15.52 2.42
C ASN A 158 -9.10 15.49 2.34
N ASP A 159 -8.41 15.48 3.49
CA ASP A 159 -6.95 15.45 3.55
C ASP A 159 -6.36 14.03 3.37
N VAL A 160 -7.17 12.98 3.51
CA VAL A 160 -6.73 11.59 3.27
C VAL A 160 -6.03 11.45 1.89
N ALA A 161 -6.41 12.18 0.85
CA ALA A 161 -5.76 12.09 -0.46
C ALA A 161 -4.36 12.72 -0.54
N ARG A 162 -3.93 13.50 0.46
CA ARG A 162 -2.70 14.32 0.43
C ARG A 162 -1.39 13.62 0.82
N GLY A 163 -1.38 12.32 1.07
CA GLY A 163 -0.17 11.56 1.43
C GLY A 163 0.11 11.49 2.94
N ALA A 164 -0.07 12.58 3.68
CA ALA A 164 -0.06 12.64 5.14
C ALA A 164 -1.11 13.64 5.63
N TYR A 165 -1.64 13.43 6.83
CA TYR A 165 -2.59 14.36 7.47
C TYR A 165 -2.61 14.16 8.99
N VAL A 166 -3.03 15.20 9.72
CA VAL A 166 -3.17 15.15 11.17
C VAL A 166 -4.42 14.32 11.52
N LEU A 167 -4.20 13.18 12.19
CA LEU A 167 -5.28 12.27 12.61
C LEU A 167 -5.79 12.57 14.01
N ARG A 168 -4.87 12.92 14.94
CA ARG A 168 -5.19 13.39 16.30
C ARG A 168 -4.37 14.63 16.57
N ASP A 169 -4.97 15.63 17.15
CA ASP A 169 -4.32 16.90 17.45
C ASP A 169 -4.50 17.31 18.91
N ALA A 170 -3.57 18.10 19.39
CA ALA A 170 -3.65 18.78 20.67
C ALA A 170 -3.14 20.22 20.53
N GLU A 171 -3.65 21.12 21.36
CA GLU A 171 -3.17 22.51 21.38
C GLU A 171 -1.71 22.58 21.88
N ASN A 172 -0.82 23.23 21.11
CA ASN A 172 0.61 23.36 21.41
C ASN A 172 1.30 22.03 21.70
N PRO A 173 1.31 21.06 20.77
CA PRO A 173 1.88 19.75 20.99
C PRO A 173 3.38 19.83 21.26
N VAL A 174 3.86 19.11 22.29
CA VAL A 174 5.29 19.01 22.63
C VAL A 174 6.01 17.96 21.78
N ALA A 175 5.27 17.07 21.11
CA ALA A 175 5.82 16.06 20.21
C ALA A 175 4.82 15.71 19.10
N ILE A 176 5.35 15.23 17.96
CA ILE A 176 4.60 14.72 16.83
C ILE A 176 4.96 13.24 16.64
N ILE A 177 3.95 12.36 16.60
CA ILE A 177 4.09 10.95 16.32
C ILE A 177 3.71 10.73 14.85
N LEU A 178 4.68 10.36 14.03
CA LEU A 178 4.45 9.99 12.62
C LEU A 178 4.28 8.47 12.52
N ALA A 179 3.14 8.02 12.02
CA ALA A 179 2.85 6.59 11.89
C ALA A 179 2.29 6.26 10.50
N THR A 180 2.39 5.00 10.10
CA THR A 180 1.90 4.48 8.81
C THR A 180 1.38 3.06 8.95
N GLY A 181 0.34 2.69 8.20
CA GLY A 181 -0.19 1.33 8.22
C GLY A 181 -0.63 0.88 9.61
N SER A 182 -0.25 -0.32 10.00
CA SER A 182 -0.64 -0.93 11.28
C SER A 182 -0.19 -0.15 12.51
N GLU A 183 0.89 0.64 12.42
CA GLU A 183 1.42 1.41 13.53
C GLU A 183 0.58 2.66 13.86
N VAL A 184 -0.34 3.07 12.98
CA VAL A 184 -1.23 4.22 13.25
C VAL A 184 -2.14 3.95 14.44
N ASP A 185 -2.67 2.74 14.58
CA ASP A 185 -3.49 2.39 15.75
C ASP A 185 -2.70 2.44 17.04
N VAL A 186 -1.47 1.94 17.05
CA VAL A 186 -0.55 2.04 18.19
C VAL A 186 -0.25 3.50 18.55
N ALA A 187 -0.05 4.35 17.54
CA ALA A 187 0.17 5.77 17.74
C ALA A 187 -1.07 6.49 18.35
N VAL A 188 -2.28 6.08 17.93
CA VAL A 188 -3.52 6.60 18.50
C VAL A 188 -3.70 6.15 19.95
N GLN A 189 -3.41 4.89 20.28
CA GLN A 189 -3.43 4.42 21.67
C GLN A 189 -2.43 5.18 22.55
N ALA A 190 -1.21 5.41 22.06
CA ALA A 190 -0.21 6.22 22.77
C ALA A 190 -0.69 7.68 22.93
N TYR A 191 -1.36 8.26 21.95
CA TYR A 191 -1.98 9.58 22.06
C TYR A 191 -3.00 9.63 23.20
N ASP A 192 -3.88 8.63 23.29
CA ASP A 192 -4.93 8.58 24.31
C ASP A 192 -4.33 8.47 25.72
N GLU A 193 -3.29 7.63 25.90
CA GLU A 193 -2.58 7.47 27.17
C GLU A 193 -1.88 8.78 27.57
N LEU A 194 -1.07 9.36 26.70
CA LEU A 194 -0.32 10.59 26.96
C LEU A 194 -1.25 11.79 27.25
N SER A 195 -2.36 11.87 26.51
CA SER A 195 -3.38 12.90 26.74
C SER A 195 -4.02 12.75 28.11
N GLY A 196 -4.26 11.52 28.58
CA GLY A 196 -4.74 11.21 29.92
C GLY A 196 -3.76 11.64 31.03
N GLU A 197 -2.46 11.68 30.73
CA GLU A 197 -1.39 12.17 31.62
C GLU A 197 -1.13 13.69 31.49
N GLY A 198 -1.88 14.37 30.62
CA GLY A 198 -1.75 15.81 30.39
C GLY A 198 -0.58 16.19 29.45
N VAL A 199 -0.04 15.23 28.69
CA VAL A 199 1.01 15.47 27.70
C VAL A 199 0.37 15.71 26.33
N ALA A 200 0.52 16.91 25.79
CA ALA A 200 -0.01 17.31 24.49
C ALA A 200 0.86 16.75 23.36
N VAL A 201 0.33 15.85 22.55
CA VAL A 201 1.00 15.27 21.39
C VAL A 201 0.11 15.34 20.14
N ARG A 202 0.71 15.24 18.97
CA ARG A 202 -0.01 15.18 17.68
C ARG A 202 0.29 13.85 17.00
N VAL A 203 -0.72 13.20 16.40
CA VAL A 203 -0.54 12.00 15.58
C VAL A 203 -0.81 12.34 14.12
N VAL A 204 0.14 12.01 13.26
CA VAL A 204 0.05 12.16 11.81
C VAL A 204 0.05 10.78 11.16
N SER A 205 -0.97 10.47 10.37
CA SER A 205 -0.97 9.30 9.50
C SER A 205 -0.26 9.66 8.20
N MET A 206 0.89 9.00 7.93
CA MET A 206 1.72 9.22 6.73
C MET A 206 1.71 7.97 5.85
N ARG A 207 0.66 7.78 5.07
CA ARG A 207 0.45 6.60 4.23
C ARG A 207 1.24 6.61 2.91
N SER A 208 1.68 7.80 2.43
CA SER A 208 2.46 7.92 1.19
C SER A 208 3.38 9.13 1.24
N ALA A 209 4.70 8.89 1.33
CA ALA A 209 5.69 9.97 1.26
C ALA A 209 5.68 10.66 -0.12
N VAL A 210 5.52 9.90 -1.22
CA VAL A 210 5.43 10.45 -2.59
C VAL A 210 4.20 11.35 -2.74
N GLY A 211 3.09 10.99 -2.13
CA GLY A 211 1.89 11.83 -2.10
C GLY A 211 2.11 13.14 -1.34
N LEU A 212 2.89 13.10 -0.26
CA LEU A 212 3.28 14.30 0.49
C LEU A 212 4.21 15.21 -0.32
N ASP A 213 5.26 14.64 -0.93
CA ASP A 213 6.23 15.40 -1.75
C ASP A 213 5.58 16.11 -2.97
N ALA A 214 4.48 15.54 -3.48
CA ALA A 214 3.75 16.12 -4.60
C ALA A 214 2.87 17.32 -4.23
N GLN A 215 2.79 17.68 -2.93
CA GLN A 215 1.95 18.79 -2.47
C GLN A 215 2.65 20.14 -2.56
N ALA A 216 1.85 21.19 -2.54
CA ALA A 216 2.39 22.55 -2.44
C ALA A 216 3.18 22.72 -1.12
N PRO A 217 4.22 23.58 -1.10
CA PRO A 217 5.09 23.79 0.07
C PRO A 217 4.36 24.12 1.39
N VAL A 218 3.19 24.72 1.30
CA VAL A 218 2.32 25.06 2.45
C VAL A 218 1.87 23.84 3.29
N HIS A 219 1.97 22.64 2.74
CA HIS A 219 1.58 21.40 3.41
C HIS A 219 2.79 20.50 3.75
N GLN A 220 4.01 20.98 3.54
CA GLN A 220 5.25 20.26 3.84
C GLN A 220 5.84 20.68 5.19
N ASP A 221 5.33 21.77 5.80
CA ASP A 221 5.67 22.27 7.12
C ASP A 221 4.75 21.64 8.19
#